data_b5216ba75eb4bb6422505eb625ad5e35
#
_entry.id   b5216ba75eb4bb6422505eb625ad5e35
#
_cell.length_a   1.000
_cell.length_b   1.000
_cell.length_c   1.000
_cell.angle_alpha   90.00
_cell.angle_beta   90.00
_cell.angle_gamma   90.00
#
_symmetry.space_group_name_H-M   'P 1'
#
loop_
_entity.id
_entity.type
_entity.pdbx_description
1 polymer ?
#
loop_
_entity_poly.entity_id
_entity_poly.type
_entity_poly.pdbx_seq_one_letter_code
_entity_poly.pdbx_strand_id
1 'polypeptide(L)'
;MSQQTPELERFPAIDHMVLLRVYDHEDRLRMLLPNVPPHSDALRVLHGVQDRDGRITPAEAKRGLEALAGLRQDQNNPCAEVLRHAAAGKTHRLHVIASPVSGLIGRIAERKGSQEDTEAFFALLNAGDVRAAERVDGRWQPQPYVIDGILNYFSAHDSVRMGPDGWDKVPLRIEMAADQELAAAGVRYAPGAKVRTGCYIGSGTVIMNQAFVNVGAWIAGEGVMVDVAARIASCAQIGKGVKFGAGSGIEGILEPAGRLPSIVEDHAKIGAMCEVSGIVGEGAVLASGVVMASGKRVFDEATGEMVPPQTLQVAGTVYQIPVIPPYRLAVGGSLLAESGRFATDAVILKPGDLRDTDTLKHFERQGILYQ
;
A
#
# COMPACT_ATOMS: atom_id res chain seq x y z
N MET A 1 22.22 22.74 13.36
CA MET A 1 23.25 21.73 13.73
C MET A 1 22.80 21.09 15.02
N SER A 2 22.19 19.91 15.00
CA SER A 2 21.86 19.14 16.21
C SER A 2 23.18 18.67 16.83
N GLN A 3 23.40 19.01 18.10
CA GLN A 3 24.50 18.41 18.87
C GLN A 3 24.17 16.90 18.96
N GLN A 4 24.90 16.09 18.19
CA GLN A 4 24.84 14.64 18.32
C GLN A 4 25.33 14.29 19.74
N THR A 5 24.52 13.59 20.49
CA THR A 5 24.88 13.10 21.81
C THR A 5 26.00 12.05 21.66
N PRO A 6 27.07 12.06 22.48
CA PRO A 6 28.19 11.12 22.38
C PRO A 6 27.78 9.63 22.37
N GLU A 7 26.62 9.30 22.90
CA GLU A 7 26.08 7.94 22.90
C GLU A 7 25.67 7.43 21.52
N LEU A 8 25.21 8.31 20.61
CA LEU A 8 24.81 7.94 19.25
C LEU A 8 26.01 7.58 18.35
N GLU A 9 27.21 8.10 18.63
CA GLU A 9 28.41 7.77 17.86
C GLU A 9 28.80 6.29 17.96
N ARG A 10 28.27 5.57 18.94
CA ARG A 10 28.50 4.12 19.11
C ARG A 10 27.69 3.27 18.13
N PHE A 11 26.71 3.83 17.46
CA PHE A 11 25.84 3.13 16.53
C PHE A 11 26.12 3.56 15.09
N PRO A 12 25.96 2.66 14.11
CA PRO A 12 26.17 2.98 12.69
C PRO A 12 25.32 4.16 12.22
N ALA A 13 25.85 4.96 11.31
CA ALA A 13 25.04 5.97 10.64
C ALA A 13 23.94 5.32 9.78
N ILE A 14 22.76 5.92 9.74
CA ILE A 14 21.59 5.43 9.00
C ILE A 14 21.14 6.40 7.92
N ASP A 15 22.01 7.29 7.47
CA ASP A 15 21.67 8.35 6.50
C ASP A 15 21.13 7.79 5.19
N HIS A 16 21.54 6.57 4.82
CA HIS A 16 21.04 5.86 3.65
C HIS A 16 19.81 4.99 3.91
N MET A 17 19.37 4.86 5.17
CA MET A 17 18.17 4.10 5.50
C MET A 17 16.93 4.89 5.09
N VAL A 18 16.01 4.24 4.41
CA VAL A 18 14.69 4.78 4.04
C VAL A 18 13.63 4.26 5.00
N LEU A 19 13.61 2.95 5.23
CA LEU A 19 12.59 2.26 5.98
C LEU A 19 13.19 1.05 6.68
N LEU A 20 12.75 0.80 7.90
CA LEU A 20 13.01 -0.44 8.63
C LEU A 20 11.71 -1.23 8.79
N ARG A 21 11.68 -2.44 8.27
CA ARG A 21 10.59 -3.41 8.48
C ARG A 21 10.94 -4.33 9.64
N VAL A 22 10.01 -4.49 10.58
CA VAL A 22 10.17 -5.36 11.76
C VAL A 22 9.23 -6.54 11.66
N TYR A 23 9.78 -7.75 11.59
CA TYR A 23 9.03 -9.00 11.51
C TYR A 23 9.11 -9.78 12.81
N ASP A 24 8.06 -10.55 13.14
CA ASP A 24 8.07 -11.49 14.26
C ASP A 24 8.71 -12.85 13.85
N HIS A 25 8.69 -13.80 14.78
CA HIS A 25 9.23 -15.15 14.59
C HIS A 25 8.48 -16.00 13.55
N GLU A 26 7.29 -15.57 13.11
CA GLU A 26 6.50 -16.20 12.04
C GLU A 26 6.61 -15.41 10.72
N ASP A 27 7.60 -14.52 10.60
CA ASP A 27 7.80 -13.62 9.46
C ASP A 27 6.62 -12.71 9.12
N ARG A 28 5.75 -12.42 10.11
CA ARG A 28 4.67 -11.43 9.95
C ARG A 28 5.20 -10.03 10.21
N LEU A 29 4.90 -9.10 9.31
CA LEU A 29 5.26 -7.70 9.48
C LEU A 29 4.51 -7.09 10.68
N ARG A 30 5.25 -6.68 11.69
CA ARG A 30 4.72 -6.13 12.95
C ARG A 30 4.83 -4.62 13.02
N MET A 31 5.80 -4.04 12.33
CA MET A 31 6.05 -2.61 12.43
C MET A 31 6.79 -2.09 11.20
N LEU A 32 6.47 -0.85 10.82
CA LEU A 32 7.15 -0.07 9.78
C LEU A 32 7.69 1.20 10.42
N LEU A 33 8.98 1.43 10.26
CA LEU A 33 9.68 2.56 10.86
C LEU A 33 10.41 3.34 9.76
N PRO A 34 9.77 4.34 9.14
CA PRO A 34 10.43 5.20 8.18
C PRO A 34 11.47 6.09 8.87
N ASN A 35 12.60 6.32 8.21
CA ASN A 35 13.68 7.15 8.72
C ASN A 35 13.37 8.64 8.55
N VAL A 36 12.37 9.11 9.25
CA VAL A 36 11.92 10.52 9.27
C VAL A 36 12.05 11.10 10.67
N PRO A 37 12.33 12.40 10.82
CA PRO A 37 12.28 13.04 12.13
C PRO A 37 10.86 12.93 12.75
N PRO A 38 10.73 12.74 14.07
CA PRO A 38 11.79 12.73 15.10
C PRO A 38 12.38 11.34 15.42
N HIS A 39 12.10 10.30 14.63
CA HIS A 39 12.43 8.92 15.00
C HIS A 39 13.83 8.45 14.59
N SER A 40 14.57 9.24 13.79
CA SER A 40 15.87 8.83 13.20
C SER A 40 16.90 8.38 14.24
N ASP A 41 17.03 9.08 15.37
CA ASP A 41 17.98 8.71 16.42
C ASP A 41 17.65 7.36 17.07
N ALA A 42 16.37 7.13 17.33
CA ALA A 42 15.91 5.85 17.89
C ALA A 42 16.07 4.69 16.91
N LEU A 43 15.85 4.94 15.61
CA LEU A 43 16.11 3.97 14.54
C LEU A 43 17.59 3.60 14.45
N ARG A 44 18.48 4.58 14.62
CA ARG A 44 19.92 4.37 14.63
C ARG A 44 20.33 3.40 15.76
N VAL A 45 19.77 3.57 16.94
CA VAL A 45 19.97 2.64 18.06
C VAL A 45 19.44 1.26 17.74
N LEU A 46 18.20 1.16 17.27
CA LEU A 46 17.58 -0.12 16.93
C LEU A 46 18.35 -0.89 15.86
N HIS A 47 18.76 -0.20 14.78
CA HIS A 47 19.59 -0.79 13.72
C HIS A 47 20.96 -1.23 14.23
N GLY A 48 21.59 -0.46 15.10
CA GLY A 48 22.93 -0.73 15.61
C GLY A 48 23.04 -1.87 16.63
N VAL A 49 21.90 -2.37 17.14
CA VAL A 49 21.87 -3.51 18.08
C VAL A 49 21.48 -4.84 17.44
N GLN A 50 21.26 -4.89 16.14
CA GLN A 50 20.98 -6.12 15.41
C GLN A 50 22.28 -6.86 15.04
N ASP A 51 22.19 -8.19 14.89
CA ASP A 51 23.24 -9.01 14.30
C ASP A 51 23.25 -8.93 12.74
N ARG A 52 24.16 -9.69 12.11
CA ARG A 52 24.28 -9.75 10.64
C ARG A 52 23.03 -10.29 9.94
N ASP A 53 22.21 -11.06 10.64
CA ASP A 53 20.97 -11.66 10.11
C ASP A 53 19.74 -10.78 10.41
N GLY A 54 19.93 -9.59 10.96
CA GLY A 54 18.87 -8.66 11.34
C GLY A 54 18.15 -9.03 12.63
N ARG A 55 18.70 -9.92 13.46
CA ARG A 55 18.10 -10.34 14.72
C ARG A 55 18.65 -9.54 15.90
N ILE A 56 17.87 -9.44 16.96
CA ILE A 56 18.25 -8.75 18.20
C ILE A 56 18.20 -9.74 19.36
N THR A 57 19.34 -9.94 20.00
CA THR A 57 19.41 -10.75 21.22
C THR A 57 18.87 -9.98 22.44
N PRO A 58 18.43 -10.66 23.53
CA PRO A 58 17.99 -9.99 24.74
C PRO A 58 19.05 -9.07 25.38
N ALA A 59 20.33 -9.42 25.25
CA ALA A 59 21.43 -8.61 25.79
C ALA A 59 21.62 -7.32 24.96
N GLU A 60 21.57 -7.42 23.66
CA GLU A 60 21.63 -6.27 22.75
C GLU A 60 20.42 -5.36 22.87
N ALA A 61 19.23 -5.94 23.06
CA ALA A 61 18.00 -5.18 23.31
C ALA A 61 18.10 -4.34 24.59
N LYS A 62 18.67 -4.89 25.67
CA LYS A 62 18.90 -4.13 26.93
C LYS A 62 19.84 -2.96 26.70
N ARG A 63 20.96 -3.15 26.00
CA ARG A 63 21.88 -2.05 25.64
C ARG A 63 21.20 -0.97 24.82
N GLY A 64 20.34 -1.37 23.87
CA GLY A 64 19.54 -0.44 23.08
C GLY A 64 18.57 0.38 23.92
N LEU A 65 17.89 -0.24 24.87
CA LEU A 65 16.98 0.47 25.80
C LEU A 65 17.71 1.49 26.68
N GLU A 66 18.90 1.14 27.18
CA GLU A 66 19.76 2.06 27.95
C GLU A 66 20.17 3.28 27.10
N ALA A 67 20.56 3.05 25.85
CA ALA A 67 20.91 4.13 24.92
C ALA A 67 19.70 5.04 24.60
N LEU A 68 18.50 4.46 24.38
CA LEU A 68 17.28 5.26 24.15
C LEU A 68 16.90 6.10 25.37
N ALA A 69 17.07 5.56 26.59
CA ALA A 69 16.83 6.30 27.81
C ALA A 69 17.77 7.51 27.94
N GLY A 70 19.04 7.35 27.55
CA GLY A 70 20.03 8.45 27.48
C GLY A 70 19.66 9.55 26.50
N LEU A 71 18.94 9.22 25.42
CA LEU A 71 18.47 10.18 24.42
C LEU A 71 17.18 10.92 24.84
N ARG A 72 16.65 10.66 26.02
CA ARG A 72 15.34 11.19 26.49
C ARG A 72 14.20 10.94 25.49
N GLN A 73 14.27 9.85 24.74
CA GLN A 73 13.21 9.44 23.81
C GLN A 73 12.00 8.95 24.62
N ASP A 74 10.81 9.27 24.13
CA ASP A 74 9.55 8.90 24.78
C ASP A 74 9.47 7.39 24.98
N GLN A 75 8.95 6.95 26.14
CA GLN A 75 8.70 5.55 26.46
C GLN A 75 7.74 4.87 25.46
N ASN A 76 6.94 5.65 24.74
CA ASN A 76 6.03 5.20 23.68
C ASN A 76 6.71 5.13 22.30
N ASN A 77 8.02 5.36 22.20
CA ASN A 77 8.73 5.25 20.93
C ASN A 77 8.65 3.82 20.38
N PRO A 78 8.25 3.62 19.11
CA PRO A 78 8.13 2.30 18.49
C PRO A 78 9.42 1.47 18.58
N CYS A 79 10.59 2.09 18.42
CA CYS A 79 11.87 1.39 18.55
C CYS A 79 12.09 0.84 19.97
N ALA A 80 11.66 1.56 21.00
CA ALA A 80 11.71 1.09 22.38
C ALA A 80 10.78 -0.10 22.62
N GLU A 81 9.64 -0.16 21.93
CA GLU A 81 8.72 -1.30 21.98
C GLU A 81 9.39 -2.58 21.42
N VAL A 82 10.01 -2.49 20.24
CA VAL A 82 10.76 -3.62 19.64
C VAL A 82 11.85 -4.11 20.59
N LEU A 83 12.62 -3.19 21.18
CA LEU A 83 13.69 -3.54 22.12
C LEU A 83 13.15 -4.17 23.41
N ARG A 84 12.05 -3.67 23.97
CA ARG A 84 11.39 -4.29 25.15
C ARG A 84 10.94 -5.72 24.87
N HIS A 85 10.35 -5.97 23.70
CA HIS A 85 9.94 -7.30 23.27
C HIS A 85 11.14 -8.23 23.11
N ALA A 86 12.21 -7.76 22.45
CA ALA A 86 13.44 -8.55 22.28
C ALA A 86 14.14 -8.83 23.64
N ALA A 87 14.17 -7.86 24.55
CA ALA A 87 14.71 -8.04 25.92
C ALA A 87 13.91 -9.08 26.73
N ALA A 88 12.62 -9.26 26.43
CA ALA A 88 11.75 -10.29 27.02
C ALA A 88 11.84 -11.65 26.29
N GLY A 89 12.80 -11.82 25.38
CA GLY A 89 13.04 -13.08 24.65
C GLY A 89 12.17 -13.30 23.43
N LYS A 90 11.39 -12.29 22.97
CA LYS A 90 10.65 -12.37 21.71
C LYS A 90 11.60 -12.07 20.56
N THR A 91 11.69 -12.98 19.59
CA THR A 91 12.55 -12.80 18.42
C THR A 91 11.92 -11.85 17.42
N HIS A 92 12.69 -10.88 16.95
CA HIS A 92 12.35 -10.00 15.83
C HIS A 92 13.45 -10.05 14.78
N ARG A 93 13.05 -9.95 13.52
CA ARG A 93 13.94 -9.80 12.36
C ARG A 93 13.72 -8.42 11.76
N LEU A 94 14.81 -7.71 11.51
CA LEU A 94 14.82 -6.39 10.91
C LEU A 94 15.23 -6.49 9.44
N HIS A 95 14.52 -5.78 8.59
CA HIS A 95 14.88 -5.65 7.17
C HIS A 95 14.98 -4.17 6.83
N VAL A 96 16.17 -3.75 6.42
CA VAL A 96 16.51 -2.36 6.07
C VAL A 96 16.28 -2.15 4.59
N ILE A 97 15.49 -1.15 4.24
CA ILE A 97 15.41 -0.58 2.89
C ILE A 97 16.32 0.64 2.86
N ALA A 98 17.25 0.67 1.91
CA ALA A 98 18.24 1.73 1.79
C ALA A 98 18.20 2.39 0.39
N SER A 99 18.71 3.60 0.30
CA SER A 99 18.93 4.36 -0.93
C SER A 99 20.40 4.76 -1.03
N PRO A 100 21.00 4.87 -2.21
CA PRO A 100 22.33 5.45 -2.38
C PRO A 100 22.37 6.94 -2.00
N VAL A 101 21.23 7.62 -1.95
CA VAL A 101 21.14 9.05 -1.62
C VAL A 101 20.96 9.23 -0.11
N SER A 102 21.99 9.80 0.54
CA SER A 102 21.99 10.05 1.98
C SER A 102 20.91 11.04 2.40
N GLY A 103 20.19 10.77 3.50
CA GLY A 103 19.15 11.65 4.06
C GLY A 103 17.90 11.80 3.18
N LEU A 104 17.74 10.94 2.16
CA LEU A 104 16.66 11.00 1.18
C LEU A 104 15.28 11.14 1.81
N ILE A 105 14.94 10.23 2.70
CA ILE A 105 13.55 10.13 3.17
C ILE A 105 13.14 11.34 4.03
N GLY A 106 14.08 11.94 4.77
CA GLY A 106 13.81 13.15 5.54
C GLY A 106 13.44 14.33 4.64
N ARG A 107 14.20 14.56 3.56
CA ARG A 107 13.89 15.62 2.60
C ARG A 107 12.60 15.37 1.83
N ILE A 108 12.34 14.11 1.46
CA ILE A 108 11.11 13.70 0.80
C ILE A 108 9.89 13.97 1.69
N ALA A 109 9.92 13.56 2.96
CA ALA A 109 8.81 13.74 3.90
C ALA A 109 8.53 15.22 4.21
N GLU A 110 9.56 16.07 4.14
CA GLU A 110 9.41 17.53 4.27
C GLU A 110 9.06 18.23 2.95
N ARG A 111 8.92 17.50 1.84
CA ARG A 111 8.72 18.03 0.47
C ARG A 111 9.81 19.03 0.05
N LYS A 112 11.05 18.79 0.49
CA LYS A 112 12.25 19.58 0.18
C LYS A 112 13.26 18.85 -0.68
N GLY A 113 12.90 17.67 -1.20
CA GLY A 113 13.76 16.87 -2.06
C GLY A 113 14.03 17.58 -3.38
N SER A 114 15.28 17.51 -3.85
CA SER A 114 15.71 17.93 -5.18
C SER A 114 15.11 17.01 -6.26
N GLN A 115 15.35 17.33 -7.53
CA GLN A 115 15.02 16.45 -8.64
C GLN A 115 15.70 15.09 -8.48
N GLU A 116 16.99 15.05 -8.15
CA GLU A 116 17.75 13.81 -7.89
C GLU A 116 17.14 12.99 -6.75
N ASP A 117 16.76 13.65 -5.64
CA ASP A 117 16.09 12.98 -4.52
C ASP A 117 14.77 12.32 -4.95
N THR A 118 13.96 13.01 -5.72
CA THR A 118 12.65 12.51 -6.16
C THR A 118 12.80 11.39 -7.19
N GLU A 119 13.80 11.45 -8.06
CA GLU A 119 14.16 10.37 -8.99
C GLU A 119 14.63 9.12 -8.25
N ALA A 120 15.50 9.27 -7.24
CA ALA A 120 15.93 8.17 -6.38
C ALA A 120 14.75 7.55 -5.61
N PHE A 121 13.82 8.38 -5.12
CA PHE A 121 12.61 7.90 -4.46
C PHE A 121 11.69 7.13 -5.42
N PHE A 122 11.53 7.59 -6.65
CA PHE A 122 10.76 6.88 -7.68
C PHE A 122 11.39 5.54 -8.08
N ALA A 123 12.72 5.43 -8.02
CA ALA A 123 13.40 4.14 -8.21
C ALA A 123 12.99 3.13 -7.12
N LEU A 124 12.87 3.54 -5.85
CA LEU A 124 12.36 2.69 -4.76
C LEU A 124 10.89 2.28 -4.96
N LEU A 125 10.05 3.20 -5.46
CA LEU A 125 8.67 2.87 -5.82
C LEU A 125 8.60 1.85 -6.96
N ASN A 126 9.41 2.03 -8.00
CA ASN A 126 9.50 1.11 -9.14
C ASN A 126 9.99 -0.29 -8.74
N ALA A 127 10.90 -0.37 -7.77
CA ALA A 127 11.41 -1.63 -7.22
C ALA A 127 10.41 -2.33 -6.29
N GLY A 128 9.39 -1.60 -5.80
CA GLY A 128 8.45 -2.11 -4.79
C GLY A 128 9.00 -2.09 -3.37
N ASP A 129 10.16 -1.47 -3.16
CA ASP A 129 10.81 -1.35 -1.85
C ASP A 129 10.03 -0.47 -0.89
N VAL A 130 9.37 0.56 -1.42
CA VAL A 130 8.43 1.39 -0.67
C VAL A 130 7.05 1.36 -1.34
N ARG A 131 6.00 1.48 -0.54
CA ARG A 131 4.61 1.45 -1.03
C ARG A 131 3.71 2.30 -0.14
N ALA A 132 2.59 2.76 -0.70
CA ALA A 132 1.70 3.73 -0.05
C ALA A 132 0.91 3.17 1.15
N ALA A 133 0.74 1.86 1.26
CA ALA A 133 0.24 1.20 2.46
C ALA A 133 0.79 -0.21 2.58
N GLU A 134 0.99 -0.67 3.81
CA GLU A 134 1.40 -2.05 4.12
C GLU A 134 0.51 -2.64 5.22
N ARG A 135 0.37 -3.97 5.23
CA ARG A 135 -0.39 -4.69 6.25
C ARG A 135 0.50 -4.97 7.45
N VAL A 136 0.32 -4.19 8.50
CA VAL A 136 1.07 -4.26 9.75
C VAL A 136 0.16 -4.83 10.81
N ASP A 137 0.59 -5.90 11.47
CA ASP A 137 -0.19 -6.55 12.53
C ASP A 137 -1.65 -6.88 12.13
N GLY A 138 -1.82 -7.33 10.88
CA GLY A 138 -3.12 -7.70 10.32
C GLY A 138 -4.00 -6.54 9.88
N ARG A 139 -3.55 -5.28 10.01
CA ARG A 139 -4.29 -4.08 9.60
C ARG A 139 -3.52 -3.29 8.55
N TRP A 140 -4.23 -2.74 7.59
CA TRP A 140 -3.63 -1.84 6.61
C TRP A 140 -3.30 -0.50 7.24
N GLN A 141 -2.05 -0.07 7.06
CA GLN A 141 -1.53 1.21 7.55
C GLN A 141 -0.98 2.02 6.38
N PRO A 142 -1.40 3.29 6.22
CA PRO A 142 -0.86 4.17 5.20
C PRO A 142 0.57 4.58 5.52
N GLN A 143 1.32 4.91 4.46
CA GLN A 143 2.65 5.47 4.52
C GLN A 143 2.63 6.90 3.94
N PRO A 144 2.33 7.93 4.75
CA PRO A 144 2.12 9.30 4.26
C PRO A 144 3.31 9.86 3.50
N TYR A 145 4.55 9.51 3.87
CA TYR A 145 5.75 9.97 3.18
C TYR A 145 5.80 9.54 1.71
N VAL A 146 5.09 8.47 1.32
CA VAL A 146 4.99 8.06 -0.09
C VAL A 146 4.20 9.07 -0.90
N ILE A 147 3.10 9.56 -0.34
CA ILE A 147 2.29 10.61 -0.96
C ILE A 147 3.10 11.90 -1.04
N ASP A 148 3.78 12.26 0.06
CA ASP A 148 4.65 13.44 0.10
C ASP A 148 5.77 13.35 -0.95
N GLY A 149 6.37 12.17 -1.14
CA GLY A 149 7.37 11.93 -2.17
C GLY A 149 6.85 12.11 -3.59
N ILE A 150 5.66 11.61 -3.88
CA ILE A 150 5.01 11.78 -5.18
C ILE A 150 4.67 13.26 -5.43
N LEU A 151 4.11 13.95 -4.44
CA LEU A 151 3.80 15.37 -4.54
C LEU A 151 5.08 16.23 -4.66
N ASN A 152 6.18 15.84 -3.99
CA ASN A 152 7.48 16.47 -4.15
C ASN A 152 8.00 16.29 -5.59
N TYR A 153 7.85 15.09 -6.18
CA TYR A 153 8.21 14.85 -7.59
C TYR A 153 7.48 15.83 -8.51
N PHE A 154 6.15 15.97 -8.35
CA PHE A 154 5.37 16.92 -9.15
C PHE A 154 5.81 18.38 -8.97
N SER A 155 6.33 18.73 -7.80
CA SER A 155 6.83 20.09 -7.53
C SER A 155 8.23 20.31 -8.09
N ALA A 156 9.09 19.28 -8.09
CA ALA A 156 10.49 19.38 -8.51
C ALA A 156 10.68 19.24 -10.03
N HIS A 157 9.66 18.77 -10.76
CA HIS A 157 9.74 18.54 -12.20
C HIS A 157 8.77 19.44 -12.97
N ASP A 158 9.25 19.94 -14.10
CA ASP A 158 8.42 20.63 -15.08
C ASP A 158 7.71 19.62 -15.99
N SER A 159 6.56 20.04 -16.55
CA SER A 159 5.93 19.26 -17.61
C SER A 159 6.81 19.28 -18.86
N VAL A 160 7.09 18.10 -19.39
CA VAL A 160 7.87 17.94 -20.62
C VAL A 160 7.06 17.16 -21.66
N ARG A 161 7.49 17.23 -22.92
CA ARG A 161 6.82 16.51 -23.99
C ARG A 161 7.06 15.00 -23.82
N MET A 162 5.96 14.24 -23.72
CA MET A 162 5.94 12.79 -23.61
C MET A 162 5.40 12.20 -24.92
N GLY A 163 6.30 11.82 -25.84
CA GLY A 163 5.90 11.32 -27.14
C GLY A 163 5.18 12.36 -28.02
N PRO A 164 4.41 11.92 -29.05
CA PRO A 164 3.79 12.83 -30.01
C PRO A 164 2.62 13.63 -29.42
N ASP A 165 1.88 13.09 -28.44
CA ASP A 165 0.54 13.55 -28.10
C ASP A 165 0.38 14.02 -26.64
N GLY A 166 1.45 14.14 -25.87
CA GLY A 166 1.32 14.43 -24.45
C GLY A 166 2.36 15.37 -23.85
N TRP A 167 1.95 16.04 -22.77
CA TRP A 167 2.80 16.79 -21.85
C TRP A 167 2.51 16.32 -20.44
N ASP A 168 3.51 15.90 -19.71
CA ASP A 168 3.36 15.46 -18.31
C ASP A 168 4.65 15.66 -17.53
N LYS A 169 4.55 15.59 -16.20
CA LYS A 169 5.66 15.61 -15.27
C LYS A 169 6.20 14.21 -15.00
N VAL A 170 5.35 13.19 -15.09
CA VAL A 170 5.70 11.79 -14.81
C VAL A 170 5.74 10.99 -16.10
N PRO A 171 6.93 10.52 -16.52
CA PRO A 171 7.07 9.76 -17.75
C PRO A 171 6.31 8.43 -17.72
N LEU A 172 5.92 7.97 -18.90
CA LEU A 172 5.36 6.64 -19.10
C LEU A 172 6.48 5.61 -19.13
N ARG A 173 6.35 4.57 -18.32
CA ARG A 173 7.31 3.48 -18.22
C ARG A 173 7.26 2.56 -19.42
N ILE A 174 6.07 2.32 -19.99
CA ILE A 174 5.87 1.45 -21.15
C ILE A 174 6.34 2.08 -22.47
N GLU A 175 6.27 3.40 -22.61
CA GLU A 175 6.68 4.10 -23.85
C GLU A 175 8.19 4.42 -23.92
N MET A 176 8.95 4.10 -22.87
CA MET A 176 10.39 4.32 -22.78
C MET A 176 11.16 3.00 -22.92
N ALA A 177 12.46 3.05 -23.10
CA ALA A 177 13.32 1.85 -23.13
C ALA A 177 13.17 0.94 -21.90
N ALA A 178 12.55 1.41 -20.85
CA ALA A 178 12.20 0.68 -19.63
C ALA A 178 11.10 -0.38 -19.84
N ASP A 179 10.41 -0.44 -20.97
CA ASP A 179 9.47 -1.51 -21.27
C ASP A 179 10.17 -2.87 -21.34
N GLN A 180 11.44 -2.91 -21.75
CA GLN A 180 12.26 -4.12 -21.72
C GLN A 180 12.45 -4.64 -20.31
N GLU A 181 12.55 -3.76 -19.31
CA GLU A 181 12.65 -4.12 -17.90
C GLU A 181 11.38 -4.84 -17.41
N LEU A 182 10.20 -4.32 -17.73
CA LEU A 182 8.93 -4.97 -17.39
C LEU A 182 8.75 -6.31 -18.09
N ALA A 183 9.10 -6.39 -19.37
CA ALA A 183 9.06 -7.64 -20.11
C ALA A 183 10.04 -8.69 -19.53
N ALA A 184 11.27 -8.28 -19.20
CA ALA A 184 12.27 -9.15 -18.55
C ALA A 184 11.82 -9.60 -17.15
N ALA A 185 11.06 -8.75 -16.43
CA ALA A 185 10.44 -9.10 -15.16
C ALA A 185 9.20 -10.01 -15.29
N GLY A 186 8.86 -10.46 -16.50
CA GLY A 186 7.73 -11.35 -16.74
C GLY A 186 6.36 -10.66 -16.72
N VAL A 187 6.32 -9.37 -16.97
CA VAL A 187 5.07 -8.59 -17.14
C VAL A 187 4.66 -8.60 -18.61
N ARG A 188 3.43 -8.99 -18.90
CA ARG A 188 2.84 -8.91 -20.25
C ARG A 188 1.92 -7.70 -20.34
N TYR A 189 2.15 -6.82 -21.30
CA TYR A 189 1.29 -5.67 -21.56
C TYR A 189 0.90 -5.62 -23.06
N ALA A 190 -0.37 -5.31 -23.31
CA ALA A 190 -0.91 -5.21 -24.64
C ALA A 190 -0.64 -3.81 -25.25
N PRO A 191 -0.57 -3.67 -26.58
CA PRO A 191 -0.46 -2.37 -27.21
C PRO A 191 -1.53 -1.39 -26.74
N GLY A 192 -1.14 -0.15 -26.43
CA GLY A 192 -2.02 0.90 -25.91
C GLY A 192 -2.24 0.86 -24.38
N ALA A 193 -1.67 -0.11 -23.67
CA ALA A 193 -1.57 -0.02 -22.21
C ALA A 193 -0.63 1.12 -21.81
N LYS A 194 -0.93 1.80 -20.67
CA LYS A 194 -0.11 2.90 -20.17
C LYS A 194 0.25 2.66 -18.69
N VAL A 195 1.53 2.72 -18.39
CA VAL A 195 2.06 2.57 -17.03
C VAL A 195 2.96 3.76 -16.73
N ARG A 196 2.64 4.54 -15.70
CA ARG A 196 3.48 5.66 -15.28
C ARG A 196 4.68 5.18 -14.45
N THR A 197 5.80 5.89 -14.52
CA THR A 197 6.93 5.71 -13.61
C THR A 197 6.49 5.94 -12.15
N GLY A 198 7.17 5.32 -11.20
CA GLY A 198 6.83 5.41 -9.77
C GLY A 198 5.74 4.41 -9.37
N CYS A 199 5.55 3.31 -10.11
CA CYS A 199 4.71 2.20 -9.72
C CYS A 199 5.45 0.86 -9.78
N TYR A 200 5.14 -0.06 -8.86
CA TYR A 200 5.64 -1.43 -8.88
C TYR A 200 4.67 -2.36 -9.58
N ILE A 201 5.21 -3.21 -10.46
CA ILE A 201 4.43 -4.24 -11.16
C ILE A 201 5.17 -5.57 -11.03
N GLY A 202 4.61 -6.47 -10.25
CA GLY A 202 5.17 -7.78 -9.99
C GLY A 202 5.05 -8.72 -11.19
N SER A 203 5.95 -9.71 -11.24
CA SER A 203 6.03 -10.74 -12.27
C SER A 203 4.70 -11.49 -12.44
N GLY A 204 4.39 -11.89 -13.67
CA GLY A 204 3.15 -12.60 -13.99
C GLY A 204 1.93 -11.69 -14.11
N THR A 205 2.10 -10.37 -14.01
CA THR A 205 1.03 -9.41 -14.28
C THR A 205 0.73 -9.31 -15.78
N VAL A 206 -0.56 -9.21 -16.10
CA VAL A 206 -1.04 -8.94 -17.45
C VAL A 206 -1.80 -7.62 -17.46
N ILE A 207 -1.39 -6.69 -18.32
CA ILE A 207 -2.02 -5.38 -18.51
C ILE A 207 -2.55 -5.31 -19.94
N MET A 208 -3.88 -5.20 -20.09
CA MET A 208 -4.54 -5.24 -21.38
C MET A 208 -4.60 -3.87 -22.05
N ASN A 209 -5.04 -3.87 -23.30
CA ASN A 209 -5.18 -2.67 -24.13
C ASN A 209 -5.96 -1.56 -23.40
N GLN A 210 -5.49 -0.30 -23.52
CA GLN A 210 -6.07 0.88 -22.88
C GLN A 210 -6.16 0.85 -21.33
N ALA A 211 -5.64 -0.18 -20.69
CA ALA A 211 -5.52 -0.16 -19.24
C ALA A 211 -4.48 0.88 -18.80
N PHE A 212 -4.72 1.48 -17.64
CA PHE A 212 -3.87 2.54 -17.10
C PHE A 212 -3.43 2.23 -15.67
N VAL A 213 -2.13 2.31 -15.41
CA VAL A 213 -1.54 2.17 -14.05
C VAL A 213 -0.85 3.47 -13.67
N ASN A 214 -1.30 4.07 -12.58
CA ASN A 214 -0.84 5.38 -12.13
C ASN A 214 0.29 5.30 -11.09
N VAL A 215 0.97 6.42 -10.88
CA VAL A 215 2.08 6.59 -9.94
C VAL A 215 1.71 6.14 -8.52
N GLY A 216 2.66 5.52 -7.82
CA GLY A 216 2.47 5.00 -6.46
C GLY A 216 1.67 3.69 -6.37
N ALA A 217 1.08 3.22 -7.47
CA ALA A 217 0.40 1.92 -7.48
C ALA A 217 1.40 0.78 -7.22
N TRP A 218 0.96 -0.21 -6.44
CA TRP A 218 1.74 -1.40 -6.16
C TRP A 218 0.93 -2.65 -6.51
N ILE A 219 1.44 -3.46 -7.45
CA ILE A 219 0.79 -4.66 -7.99
C ILE A 219 1.67 -5.86 -7.68
N ALA A 220 1.19 -6.80 -6.85
CA ALA A 220 1.97 -7.94 -6.38
C ALA A 220 2.42 -8.91 -7.47
N GLY A 221 1.68 -9.01 -8.58
CA GLY A 221 1.95 -9.98 -9.64
C GLY A 221 1.29 -11.34 -9.43
N GLU A 222 1.99 -12.42 -9.76
CA GLU A 222 1.53 -13.81 -9.59
C GLU A 222 0.14 -14.07 -10.19
N GLY A 223 -0.08 -13.61 -11.43
CA GLY A 223 -1.33 -13.80 -12.17
C GLY A 223 -2.33 -12.67 -12.04
N VAL A 224 -1.93 -11.47 -11.56
CA VAL A 224 -2.78 -10.28 -11.63
C VAL A 224 -3.14 -10.00 -13.10
N MET A 225 -4.41 -9.62 -13.35
CA MET A 225 -4.87 -9.13 -14.65
C MET A 225 -5.54 -7.77 -14.48
N VAL A 226 -5.10 -6.80 -15.25
CA VAL A 226 -5.74 -5.50 -15.44
C VAL A 226 -6.32 -5.51 -16.83
N ASP A 227 -7.63 -5.75 -16.95
CA ASP A 227 -8.31 -6.00 -18.23
C ASP A 227 -8.49 -4.70 -19.05
N VAL A 228 -9.09 -4.82 -20.24
CA VAL A 228 -9.24 -3.72 -21.21
C VAL A 228 -9.86 -2.48 -20.55
N ALA A 229 -9.20 -1.34 -20.73
CA ALA A 229 -9.62 -0.04 -20.19
C ALA A 229 -9.80 0.02 -18.66
N ALA A 230 -9.30 -0.97 -17.91
CA ALA A 230 -9.32 -0.91 -16.45
C ALA A 230 -8.28 0.11 -15.92
N ARG A 231 -8.57 0.71 -14.76
CA ARG A 231 -7.76 1.80 -14.18
C ARG A 231 -7.28 1.42 -12.78
N ILE A 232 -5.96 1.38 -12.61
CA ILE A 232 -5.32 1.30 -11.30
C ILE A 232 -4.82 2.70 -10.97
N ALA A 233 -5.56 3.41 -10.13
CA ALA A 233 -5.26 4.80 -9.82
C ALA A 233 -4.07 4.94 -8.83
N SER A 234 -3.70 6.18 -8.54
CA SER A 234 -2.50 6.49 -7.76
C SER A 234 -2.52 5.85 -6.38
N CYS A 235 -1.39 5.25 -6.01
CA CYS A 235 -1.17 4.63 -4.72
C CYS A 235 -2.01 3.37 -4.42
N ALA A 236 -2.85 2.89 -5.33
CA ALA A 236 -3.66 1.68 -5.13
C ALA A 236 -2.78 0.46 -4.83
N GLN A 237 -3.26 -0.42 -3.95
CA GLN A 237 -2.53 -1.62 -3.51
C GLN A 237 -3.26 -2.87 -3.97
N ILE A 238 -2.61 -3.66 -4.83
CA ILE A 238 -3.21 -4.82 -5.49
C ILE A 238 -2.45 -6.08 -5.08
N GLY A 239 -3.15 -7.00 -4.46
CA GLY A 239 -2.64 -8.30 -4.04
C GLY A 239 -2.39 -9.26 -5.21
N LYS A 240 -1.86 -10.45 -4.89
CA LYS A 240 -1.53 -11.51 -5.84
C LYS A 240 -2.79 -12.05 -6.53
N GLY A 241 -2.68 -12.41 -7.80
CA GLY A 241 -3.74 -13.11 -8.52
C GLY A 241 -5.05 -12.35 -8.72
N VAL A 242 -5.12 -11.08 -8.33
CA VAL A 242 -6.31 -10.22 -8.48
C VAL A 242 -6.70 -10.08 -9.96
N LYS A 243 -8.00 -10.06 -10.24
CA LYS A 243 -8.54 -9.81 -11.58
C LYS A 243 -9.39 -8.54 -11.58
N PHE A 244 -9.00 -7.56 -12.38
CA PHE A 244 -9.82 -6.40 -12.72
C PHE A 244 -10.50 -6.64 -14.04
N GLY A 245 -11.83 -6.67 -14.07
CA GLY A 245 -12.64 -6.79 -15.29
C GLY A 245 -12.58 -5.52 -16.14
N ALA A 246 -13.02 -5.65 -17.40
CA ALA A 246 -12.96 -4.57 -18.37
C ALA A 246 -13.67 -3.30 -17.87
N GLY A 247 -13.04 -2.14 -18.06
CA GLY A 247 -13.57 -0.84 -17.67
C GLY A 247 -13.69 -0.61 -16.15
N SER A 248 -13.28 -1.56 -15.31
CA SER A 248 -13.30 -1.36 -13.85
C SER A 248 -12.21 -0.39 -13.39
N GLY A 249 -12.40 0.19 -12.22
CA GLY A 249 -11.47 1.14 -11.63
C GLY A 249 -11.26 0.97 -10.14
N ILE A 250 -10.14 1.49 -9.66
CA ILE A 250 -9.84 1.66 -8.25
C ILE A 250 -9.41 3.09 -8.00
N GLU A 251 -9.96 3.74 -6.96
CA GLU A 251 -9.71 5.14 -6.68
C GLU A 251 -8.29 5.41 -6.16
N GLY A 252 -7.74 6.56 -6.56
CA GLY A 252 -6.47 7.08 -6.07
C GLY A 252 -6.61 8.02 -4.88
N ILE A 253 -5.47 8.35 -4.23
CA ILE A 253 -5.46 9.16 -3.02
C ILE A 253 -4.48 10.33 -3.03
N LEU A 254 -4.11 10.86 -4.18
CA LEU A 254 -3.27 12.06 -4.19
C LEU A 254 -4.06 13.32 -3.84
N GLU A 255 -5.37 13.35 -4.11
CA GLU A 255 -6.29 14.45 -3.79
C GLU A 255 -7.64 13.89 -3.29
N PRO A 256 -7.97 14.12 -2.00
CA PRO A 256 -7.13 14.67 -0.94
C PRO A 256 -6.08 13.68 -0.44
N ALA A 257 -4.87 14.18 -0.19
CA ALA A 257 -3.78 13.38 0.36
C ALA A 257 -4.04 12.95 1.81
N GLY A 258 -3.45 11.81 2.22
CA GLY A 258 -3.42 11.39 3.63
C GLY A 258 -4.46 10.36 4.05
N ARG A 259 -5.30 9.85 3.14
CA ARG A 259 -6.17 8.68 3.43
C ARG A 259 -5.43 7.35 3.19
N LEU A 260 -6.01 6.25 3.68
CA LEU A 260 -5.57 4.92 3.28
C LEU A 260 -5.83 4.74 1.77
N PRO A 261 -4.87 4.27 0.98
CA PRO A 261 -5.11 3.88 -0.41
C PRO A 261 -6.22 2.84 -0.52
N SER A 262 -6.88 2.80 -1.65
CA SER A 262 -7.78 1.70 -1.97
C SER A 262 -6.97 0.41 -2.16
N ILE A 263 -7.49 -0.70 -1.62
CA ILE A 263 -6.79 -1.97 -1.50
C ILE A 263 -7.66 -3.09 -2.04
N VAL A 264 -7.07 -3.94 -2.86
CA VAL A 264 -7.68 -5.22 -3.27
C VAL A 264 -6.73 -6.33 -2.87
N GLU A 265 -7.13 -7.13 -1.89
CA GLU A 265 -6.31 -8.21 -1.34
C GLU A 265 -6.20 -9.41 -2.31
N ASP A 266 -5.36 -10.38 -1.96
CA ASP A 266 -4.98 -11.51 -2.82
C ASP A 266 -6.22 -12.25 -3.36
N HIS A 267 -6.14 -12.67 -4.62
CA HIS A 267 -7.13 -13.49 -5.32
C HIS A 267 -8.55 -12.91 -5.45
N ALA A 268 -8.77 -11.65 -5.04
CA ALA A 268 -10.06 -11.01 -5.23
C ALA A 268 -10.36 -10.77 -6.73
N LYS A 269 -11.64 -10.71 -7.07
CA LYS A 269 -12.12 -10.48 -8.44
C LYS A 269 -13.03 -9.25 -8.46
N ILE A 270 -12.66 -8.29 -9.28
CA ILE A 270 -13.42 -7.06 -9.52
C ILE A 270 -14.12 -7.21 -10.87
N GLY A 271 -15.43 -7.29 -10.86
CA GLY A 271 -16.24 -7.43 -12.07
C GLY A 271 -16.06 -6.26 -13.04
N ALA A 272 -16.52 -6.42 -14.28
CA ALA A 272 -16.45 -5.35 -15.27
C ALA A 272 -17.23 -4.10 -14.82
N MET A 273 -16.75 -2.91 -15.19
CA MET A 273 -17.40 -1.62 -14.88
C MET A 273 -17.62 -1.36 -13.38
N CYS A 274 -16.85 -2.01 -12.49
CA CYS A 274 -16.83 -1.69 -11.07
C CYS A 274 -15.97 -0.46 -10.78
N GLU A 275 -16.28 0.23 -9.66
CA GLU A 275 -15.42 1.25 -9.07
C GLU A 275 -15.17 0.92 -7.60
N VAL A 276 -13.90 0.94 -7.16
CA VAL A 276 -13.49 0.52 -5.81
C VAL A 276 -12.82 1.68 -5.06
N SER A 277 -13.43 2.05 -3.92
CA SER A 277 -12.83 2.95 -2.92
C SER A 277 -12.93 2.30 -1.55
N GLY A 278 -11.82 1.77 -1.04
CA GLY A 278 -11.77 1.07 0.24
C GLY A 278 -11.00 -0.24 0.18
N ILE A 279 -11.41 -1.23 0.96
CA ILE A 279 -10.72 -2.51 1.08
C ILE A 279 -11.61 -3.62 0.55
N VAL A 280 -11.12 -4.36 -0.43
CA VAL A 280 -11.73 -5.61 -0.90
C VAL A 280 -10.87 -6.76 -0.38
N GLY A 281 -11.43 -7.58 0.51
CA GLY A 281 -10.74 -8.66 1.19
C GLY A 281 -10.36 -9.80 0.25
N GLU A 282 -9.43 -10.64 0.74
CA GLU A 282 -8.89 -11.79 0.03
C GLU A 282 -9.99 -12.68 -0.57
N GLY A 283 -9.85 -13.06 -1.83
CA GLY A 283 -10.79 -13.95 -2.51
C GLY A 283 -12.23 -13.44 -2.65
N ALA A 284 -12.51 -12.20 -2.25
CA ALA A 284 -13.82 -11.61 -2.44
C ALA A 284 -14.10 -11.32 -3.92
N VAL A 285 -15.37 -11.31 -4.29
CA VAL A 285 -15.83 -11.04 -5.65
C VAL A 285 -16.81 -9.87 -5.64
N LEU A 286 -16.56 -8.86 -6.45
CA LEU A 286 -17.52 -7.83 -6.79
C LEU A 286 -18.16 -8.20 -8.13
N ALA A 287 -19.47 -8.34 -8.15
CA ALA A 287 -20.21 -8.53 -9.40
C ALA A 287 -20.07 -7.29 -10.30
N SER A 288 -20.24 -7.46 -11.61
CA SER A 288 -20.12 -6.35 -12.56
C SER A 288 -21.02 -5.16 -12.20
N GLY A 289 -20.51 -3.95 -12.40
CA GLY A 289 -21.23 -2.70 -12.17
C GLY A 289 -21.35 -2.28 -10.67
N VAL A 290 -20.66 -2.95 -9.76
CA VAL A 290 -20.64 -2.53 -8.35
C VAL A 290 -19.82 -1.26 -8.18
N VAL A 291 -20.42 -0.23 -7.60
CA VAL A 291 -19.76 1.02 -7.20
C VAL A 291 -19.62 1.05 -5.70
N MET A 292 -18.41 0.81 -5.22
CA MET A 292 -18.02 0.92 -3.81
C MET A 292 -17.25 2.24 -3.60
N ALA A 293 -17.97 3.35 -3.58
CA ALA A 293 -17.39 4.67 -3.34
C ALA A 293 -17.14 4.92 -1.84
N SER A 294 -16.30 5.91 -1.54
CA SER A 294 -16.07 6.38 -0.16
C SER A 294 -17.40 6.73 0.52
N GLY A 295 -17.62 6.22 1.74
CA GLY A 295 -18.87 6.41 2.48
C GLY A 295 -20.04 5.51 2.05
N LYS A 296 -19.85 4.64 1.06
CA LYS A 296 -20.87 3.66 0.67
C LYS A 296 -21.10 2.66 1.79
N ARG A 297 -22.39 2.38 2.08
CA ARG A 297 -22.78 1.37 3.07
C ARG A 297 -22.60 -0.04 2.49
N VAL A 298 -22.04 -0.93 3.30
CA VAL A 298 -21.93 -2.36 2.99
C VAL A 298 -22.86 -3.12 3.94
N PHE A 299 -23.83 -3.82 3.41
CA PHE A 299 -24.83 -4.56 4.18
C PHE A 299 -24.65 -6.06 3.99
N ASP A 300 -24.61 -6.81 5.08
CA ASP A 300 -24.54 -8.27 5.04
C ASP A 300 -25.94 -8.89 5.12
N GLU A 301 -26.38 -9.45 4.00
CA GLU A 301 -27.70 -10.08 3.90
C GLU A 301 -27.83 -11.33 4.81
N ALA A 302 -26.71 -12.00 5.13
CA ALA A 302 -26.74 -13.18 5.99
C ALA A 302 -26.99 -12.84 7.47
N THR A 303 -26.45 -11.70 7.93
CA THR A 303 -26.60 -11.26 9.32
C THR A 303 -27.72 -10.24 9.51
N GLY A 304 -28.12 -9.57 8.43
CA GLY A 304 -29.07 -8.45 8.49
C GLY A 304 -28.43 -7.15 9.03
N GLU A 305 -27.09 -7.04 9.08
CA GLU A 305 -26.38 -5.94 9.68
C GLU A 305 -25.46 -5.22 8.69
N MET A 306 -25.05 -4.00 9.04
CA MET A 306 -24.02 -3.28 8.32
C MET A 306 -22.64 -3.85 8.64
N VAL A 307 -21.82 -4.03 7.62
CA VAL A 307 -20.40 -4.35 7.79
C VAL A 307 -19.70 -3.12 8.37
N PRO A 308 -19.03 -3.23 9.53
CA PRO A 308 -18.33 -2.11 10.12
C PRO A 308 -17.15 -1.70 9.23
N PRO A 309 -16.99 -0.39 8.92
CA PRO A 309 -15.85 0.08 8.18
C PRO A 309 -14.56 -0.02 9.00
N GLN A 310 -13.41 -0.08 8.34
CA GLN A 310 -12.14 0.11 9.03
C GLN A 310 -11.99 1.58 9.40
N THR A 311 -11.83 1.85 10.69
CA THR A 311 -11.55 3.21 11.18
C THR A 311 -10.06 3.48 11.09
N LEU A 312 -9.71 4.60 10.47
CA LEU A 312 -8.33 5.08 10.35
C LEU A 312 -8.25 6.51 10.88
N GLN A 313 -7.26 6.77 11.76
CA GLN A 313 -6.97 8.12 12.24
C GLN A 313 -5.67 8.61 11.58
N VAL A 314 -5.78 9.72 10.84
CA VAL A 314 -4.62 10.36 10.17
C VAL A 314 -4.65 11.86 10.48
N ALA A 315 -3.57 12.38 11.03
CA ALA A 315 -3.40 13.80 11.37
C ALA A 315 -4.61 14.40 12.13
N GLY A 316 -5.17 13.64 13.08
CA GLY A 316 -6.32 14.07 13.88
C GLY A 316 -7.68 13.89 13.22
N THR A 317 -7.75 13.49 11.95
CA THR A 317 -8.99 13.21 11.24
C THR A 317 -9.30 11.72 11.26
N VAL A 318 -10.56 11.38 11.52
CA VAL A 318 -11.06 9.99 11.51
C VAL A 318 -11.71 9.70 10.16
N TYR A 319 -11.25 8.67 9.49
CA TYR A 319 -11.79 8.16 8.23
C TYR A 319 -12.48 6.83 8.44
N GLN A 320 -13.63 6.65 7.80
CA GLN A 320 -14.37 5.38 7.75
C GLN A 320 -14.16 4.76 6.37
N ILE A 321 -13.40 3.68 6.31
CA ILE A 321 -13.01 3.00 5.07
C ILE A 321 -13.95 1.81 4.84
N PRO A 322 -14.77 1.77 3.79
CA PRO A 322 -15.64 0.64 3.53
C PRO A 322 -14.84 -0.63 3.27
N VAL A 323 -15.34 -1.75 3.76
CA VAL A 323 -14.67 -3.05 3.68
C VAL A 323 -15.62 -4.09 3.10
N ILE A 324 -15.16 -4.82 2.08
CA ILE A 324 -15.77 -6.09 1.69
C ILE A 324 -14.95 -7.19 2.39
N PRO A 325 -15.53 -7.98 3.29
CA PRO A 325 -14.83 -9.05 3.98
C PRO A 325 -14.28 -10.11 3.02
N PRO A 326 -13.24 -10.86 3.42
CA PRO A 326 -12.68 -11.92 2.60
C PRO A 326 -13.72 -12.97 2.18
N TYR A 327 -13.56 -13.51 0.98
CA TYR A 327 -14.34 -14.62 0.41
C TYR A 327 -15.86 -14.37 0.33
N ARG A 328 -16.29 -13.11 0.25
CA ARG A 328 -17.69 -12.73 0.10
C ARG A 328 -17.99 -12.27 -1.33
N LEU A 329 -19.21 -12.60 -1.78
CA LEU A 329 -19.76 -12.04 -3.02
C LEU A 329 -20.51 -10.74 -2.70
N ALA A 330 -20.10 -9.66 -3.34
CA ALA A 330 -20.71 -8.34 -3.25
C ALA A 330 -21.45 -7.98 -4.55
N VAL A 331 -22.69 -7.55 -4.43
CA VAL A 331 -23.52 -7.08 -5.54
C VAL A 331 -23.98 -5.65 -5.30
N GLY A 332 -24.36 -4.95 -6.36
CA GLY A 332 -25.01 -3.64 -6.24
C GLY A 332 -26.43 -3.79 -5.71
N GLY A 333 -26.85 -2.85 -4.89
CA GLY A 333 -28.19 -2.82 -4.32
C GLY A 333 -28.55 -1.45 -3.77
N SER A 334 -29.64 -1.39 -3.02
CA SER A 334 -30.07 -0.17 -2.35
C SER A 334 -30.67 -0.49 -0.98
N LEU A 335 -30.48 0.44 -0.05
CA LEU A 335 -31.06 0.37 1.29
C LEU A 335 -31.94 1.59 1.51
N LEU A 336 -33.01 1.41 2.25
CA LEU A 336 -33.87 2.52 2.63
C LEU A 336 -33.06 3.55 3.44
N ALA A 337 -33.21 4.82 3.09
CA ALA A 337 -32.60 5.89 3.87
C ALA A 337 -33.23 5.96 5.27
N GLU A 338 -32.53 6.51 6.25
CA GLU A 338 -33.02 6.66 7.62
C GLU A 338 -34.34 7.44 7.67
N SER A 339 -34.55 8.36 6.73
CA SER A 339 -35.84 9.09 6.60
C SER A 339 -37.02 8.21 6.18
N GLY A 340 -36.78 7.00 5.69
CA GLY A 340 -37.78 6.11 5.12
C GLY A 340 -38.41 6.57 3.80
N ARG A 341 -37.98 7.69 3.22
CA ARG A 341 -38.63 8.33 2.07
C ARG A 341 -38.07 7.93 0.71
N PHE A 342 -36.83 7.46 0.67
CA PHE A 342 -36.17 7.03 -0.57
C PHE A 342 -35.12 5.96 -0.26
N ALA A 343 -34.70 5.22 -1.28
CA ALA A 343 -33.59 4.29 -1.19
C ALA A 343 -32.29 4.98 -1.59
N THR A 344 -31.19 4.58 -0.97
CA THR A 344 -29.83 5.01 -1.33
C THR A 344 -29.02 3.80 -1.74
N ASP A 345 -28.11 3.98 -2.66
CA ASP A 345 -27.22 2.92 -3.13
C ASP A 345 -26.43 2.29 -1.99
N ALA A 346 -26.24 1.00 -2.07
CA ALA A 346 -25.48 0.21 -1.14
C ALA A 346 -24.78 -0.94 -1.86
N VAL A 347 -23.77 -1.52 -1.21
CA VAL A 347 -23.18 -2.80 -1.59
C VAL A 347 -23.80 -3.87 -0.70
N ILE A 348 -24.29 -4.94 -1.29
CA ILE A 348 -24.97 -6.04 -0.58
C ILE A 348 -24.08 -7.28 -0.65
N LEU A 349 -23.71 -7.82 0.50
CA LEU A 349 -23.01 -9.10 0.59
C LEU A 349 -24.02 -10.24 0.55
N LYS A 350 -23.87 -11.13 -0.42
CA LYS A 350 -24.72 -12.32 -0.53
C LYS A 350 -24.36 -13.34 0.54
N PRO A 351 -25.33 -14.11 1.05
CA PRO A 351 -25.08 -15.20 2.00
C PRO A 351 -24.14 -16.25 1.42
N GLY A 352 -23.23 -16.76 2.25
CA GLY A 352 -22.29 -17.83 1.92
C GLY A 352 -20.84 -17.38 1.87
N ASP A 353 -19.96 -18.37 1.81
CA ASP A 353 -18.50 -18.23 1.74
C ASP A 353 -18.00 -18.82 0.42
N LEU A 354 -17.23 -18.04 -0.35
CA LEU A 354 -16.74 -18.48 -1.68
C LEU A 354 -15.67 -19.59 -1.60
N ARG A 355 -15.21 -19.95 -0.40
CA ARG A 355 -14.38 -21.16 -0.19
C ARG A 355 -15.22 -22.42 -0.17
N ASP A 356 -16.52 -22.31 0.12
CA ASP A 356 -17.45 -23.43 0.08
C ASP A 356 -17.84 -23.75 -1.37
N THR A 357 -17.62 -25.03 -1.77
CA THR A 357 -17.86 -25.47 -3.13
C THR A 357 -19.33 -25.37 -3.56
N ASP A 358 -20.27 -25.57 -2.64
CA ASP A 358 -21.70 -25.53 -2.98
C ASP A 358 -22.17 -24.08 -3.14
N THR A 359 -21.68 -23.17 -2.29
CA THR A 359 -21.85 -21.73 -2.44
C THR A 359 -21.30 -21.24 -3.78
N LEU A 360 -20.07 -21.64 -4.11
CA LEU A 360 -19.42 -21.26 -5.38
C LEU A 360 -20.25 -21.73 -6.57
N LYS A 361 -20.63 -23.02 -6.63
CA LYS A 361 -21.47 -23.58 -7.69
C LYS A 361 -22.86 -22.95 -7.77
N HIS A 362 -23.42 -22.53 -6.63
CA HIS A 362 -24.68 -21.82 -6.61
C HIS A 362 -24.60 -20.49 -7.36
N PHE A 363 -23.59 -19.67 -7.08
CA PHE A 363 -23.39 -18.39 -7.75
C PHE A 363 -22.93 -18.54 -9.21
N GLU A 364 -22.17 -19.57 -9.54
CA GLU A 364 -21.83 -19.93 -10.91
C GLU A 364 -23.09 -20.20 -11.75
N ARG A 365 -24.01 -21.02 -11.22
CA ARG A 365 -25.28 -21.32 -11.90
C ARG A 365 -26.18 -20.08 -12.07
N GLN A 366 -26.05 -19.10 -11.21
CA GLN A 366 -26.73 -17.81 -11.35
C GLN A 366 -26.06 -16.86 -12.33
N GLY A 367 -24.87 -17.21 -12.87
CA GLY A 367 -24.10 -16.38 -13.78
C GLY A 367 -23.47 -15.14 -13.15
N ILE A 368 -23.42 -15.05 -11.83
CA ILE A 368 -22.93 -13.84 -11.13
C ILE A 368 -21.38 -13.79 -11.09
N LEU A 369 -20.71 -14.95 -11.09
CA LEU A 369 -19.26 -15.03 -10.94
C LEU A 369 -18.46 -14.85 -12.25
N TYR A 370 -19.11 -14.90 -13.40
CA TYR A 370 -18.48 -14.91 -14.73
C TYR A 370 -18.90 -13.75 -15.63
N GLN A 371 -19.44 -12.70 -15.07
CA GLN A 371 -19.82 -11.51 -15.83
C GLN A 371 -18.72 -10.46 -15.84
#